data_23f895626341828dce3a1b6c2006a6d6
#
_entry.id   23f895626341828dce3a1b6c2006a6d6
#
_cell.length_a   1.000
_cell.length_b   1.000
_cell.length_c   1.000
_cell.angle_alpha   90.00
_cell.angle_beta   90.00
_cell.angle_gamma   90.00
#
_symmetry.space_group_name_H-M   'P 1'
#
loop_
_entity.id
_entity.type
_entity.pdbx_description
1 polymer ?
#
loop_
_entity_poly.entity_id
_entity_poly.type
_entity_poly.pdbx_seq_one_letter_code
_entity_poly.pdbx_strand_id
1 'polypeptide(L)'
;MSHKGFRVQSINDALWLNDGHLHDLVNQGHVLGLHSTTHPTVIDNLSREQQREEYERNLDYLKSILGGNAEVKAMSHPCGRYNADTLSVLRGLGIEIGFRSNMSHVEGRSLLELPREDHANIVRKIGI
;
A
#
# COMPACT_ATOMS: atom_id res chain seq x y z
N MET A 1 -21.86 35.77 7.45
CA MET A 1 -21.03 34.75 6.77
C MET A 1 -21.79 33.43 6.79
N SER A 2 -22.34 32.99 5.67
CA SER A 2 -23.07 31.73 5.57
C SER A 2 -22.04 30.60 5.61
N HIS A 3 -22.09 29.77 6.65
CA HIS A 3 -21.36 28.50 6.66
C HIS A 3 -21.88 27.66 5.49
N LYS A 4 -21.03 27.46 4.48
CA LYS A 4 -21.29 26.44 3.48
C LYS A 4 -21.39 25.12 4.24
N GLY A 5 -22.61 24.57 4.31
CA GLY A 5 -22.89 23.34 5.05
C GLY A 5 -22.23 22.14 4.38
N PHE A 6 -20.99 21.87 4.74
CA PHE A 6 -20.34 20.61 4.39
C PHE A 6 -21.01 19.50 5.20
N ARG A 7 -21.65 18.56 4.52
CA ARG A 7 -22.09 17.32 5.14
C ARG A 7 -20.90 16.38 5.20
N VAL A 8 -20.35 16.17 6.39
CA VAL A 8 -19.19 15.29 6.62
C VAL A 8 -19.42 13.90 6.01
N GLN A 9 -20.65 13.36 6.12
CA GLN A 9 -21.01 12.06 5.55
C GLN A 9 -20.82 12.00 4.01
N SER A 10 -21.28 13.03 3.29
CA SER A 10 -21.17 13.07 1.83
C SER A 10 -19.71 13.26 1.34
N ILE A 11 -18.84 13.81 2.18
CA ILE A 11 -17.41 13.92 1.90
C ILE A 11 -16.73 12.55 2.11
N ASN A 12 -17.06 11.85 3.19
CA ASN A 12 -16.52 10.52 3.46
C ASN A 12 -16.88 9.55 2.32
N ASP A 13 -18.14 9.53 1.87
CA ASP A 13 -18.59 8.67 0.78
C ASP A 13 -17.90 8.99 -0.56
N ALA A 14 -17.40 10.21 -0.74
CA ALA A 14 -16.69 10.63 -1.95
C ALA A 14 -15.16 10.48 -1.88
N LEU A 15 -14.58 10.39 -0.67
CA LEU A 15 -13.12 10.35 -0.48
C LEU A 15 -12.57 8.94 -0.25
N TRP A 16 -13.40 8.02 0.27
CA TRP A 16 -12.94 6.68 0.64
C TRP A 16 -13.45 5.64 -0.34
N LEU A 17 -12.55 4.74 -0.75
CA LEU A 17 -12.93 3.55 -1.49
C LEU A 17 -13.72 2.60 -0.58
N ASN A 18 -14.73 1.96 -1.16
CA ASN A 18 -15.45 0.84 -0.54
C ASN A 18 -15.17 -0.46 -1.31
N ASP A 19 -15.67 -1.57 -0.78
CA ASP A 19 -15.44 -2.89 -1.38
C ASP A 19 -15.93 -2.99 -2.84
N GLY A 20 -17.05 -2.34 -3.16
CA GLY A 20 -17.56 -2.27 -4.54
C GLY A 20 -16.59 -1.59 -5.49
N HIS A 21 -15.97 -0.48 -5.06
CA HIS A 21 -14.95 0.21 -5.86
C HIS A 21 -13.71 -0.67 -6.09
N LEU A 22 -13.31 -1.49 -5.11
CA LEU A 22 -12.19 -2.42 -5.28
C LEU A 22 -12.50 -3.51 -6.31
N HIS A 23 -13.72 -4.06 -6.29
CA HIS A 23 -14.19 -4.97 -7.32
C HIS A 23 -14.20 -4.33 -8.72
N ASP A 24 -14.70 -3.11 -8.82
CA ASP A 24 -14.75 -2.38 -10.10
C ASP A 24 -13.34 -2.14 -10.66
N LEU A 25 -12.38 -1.79 -9.82
CA LEU A 25 -10.98 -1.63 -10.23
C LEU A 25 -10.40 -2.93 -10.82
N VAL A 26 -10.62 -4.06 -10.15
CA VAL A 26 -10.14 -5.36 -10.63
C VAL A 26 -10.83 -5.77 -11.93
N ASN A 27 -12.15 -5.55 -12.05
CA ASN A 27 -12.90 -5.83 -13.27
C ASN A 27 -12.44 -4.97 -14.47
N GLN A 28 -11.87 -3.79 -14.19
CA GLN A 28 -11.26 -2.92 -15.20
C GLN A 28 -9.81 -3.27 -15.51
N GLY A 29 -9.25 -4.34 -14.91
CA GLY A 29 -7.89 -4.82 -15.15
C GLY A 29 -6.82 -4.19 -14.26
N HIS A 30 -7.20 -3.45 -13.21
CA HIS A 30 -6.24 -2.93 -12.24
C HIS A 30 -5.77 -4.03 -11.28
N VAL A 31 -4.54 -3.92 -10.82
CA VAL A 31 -3.94 -4.81 -9.82
C VAL A 31 -4.03 -4.16 -8.44
N LEU A 32 -4.63 -4.86 -7.48
CA LEU A 32 -4.60 -4.45 -6.08
C LEU A 32 -3.40 -5.06 -5.38
N GLY A 33 -2.73 -4.26 -4.55
CA GLY A 33 -1.56 -4.68 -3.79
C GLY A 33 -1.63 -4.28 -2.33
N LEU A 34 -0.74 -4.85 -1.51
CA LEU A 34 -0.64 -4.55 -0.09
C LEU A 34 -0.06 -3.15 0.15
N HIS A 35 -0.53 -2.52 1.24
CA HIS A 35 0.04 -1.27 1.75
C HIS A 35 -0.05 -1.18 3.29
N SER A 36 -0.04 -2.33 3.96
CA SER A 36 -0.33 -2.54 5.39
C SER A 36 -1.79 -2.24 5.78
N THR A 37 -2.16 -2.58 7.00
CA THR A 37 -3.53 -2.38 7.53
C THR A 37 -3.72 -0.99 8.13
N THR A 38 -2.78 -0.55 8.97
CA THR A 38 -2.90 0.72 9.71
C THR A 38 -1.99 1.82 9.19
N HIS A 39 -1.20 1.53 8.16
CA HIS A 39 -0.23 2.45 7.56
C HIS A 39 0.78 3.03 8.58
N PRO A 40 1.50 2.20 9.34
CA PRO A 40 2.49 2.71 10.28
C PRO A 40 3.61 3.44 9.54
N THR A 41 3.88 4.68 9.92
CA THR A 41 4.89 5.54 9.26
C THR A 41 6.32 5.07 9.47
N VAL A 42 6.55 4.21 10.45
CA VAL A 42 7.84 3.62 10.82
C VAL A 42 7.73 2.10 10.97
N ILE A 43 7.18 1.43 9.96
CA ILE A 43 6.93 -0.02 9.98
C ILE A 43 8.20 -0.83 10.26
N ASP A 44 9.34 -0.34 9.83
CA ASP A 44 10.67 -0.93 10.05
C ASP A 44 11.16 -0.86 11.51
N ASN A 45 10.48 -0.11 12.39
CA ASN A 45 10.72 -0.11 13.84
C ASN A 45 9.84 -1.13 14.59
N LEU A 46 8.86 -1.72 13.92
CA LEU A 46 8.00 -2.75 14.51
C LEU A 46 8.76 -4.09 14.58
N SER A 47 8.38 -4.95 15.52
CA SER A 47 8.89 -6.32 15.54
C SER A 47 8.45 -7.06 14.27
N ARG A 48 9.15 -8.13 13.94
CA ARG A 48 8.81 -8.99 12.80
C ARG A 48 7.37 -9.51 12.88
N GLU A 49 6.92 -9.87 14.06
CA GLU A 49 5.54 -10.35 14.32
C GLU A 49 4.53 -9.26 14.06
N GLN A 50 4.77 -8.05 14.53
CA GLN A 50 3.91 -6.89 14.29
C GLN A 50 3.86 -6.51 12.80
N GLN A 51 5.00 -6.54 12.10
CA GLN A 51 5.05 -6.34 10.66
C GLN A 51 4.25 -7.43 9.92
N ARG A 52 4.38 -8.68 10.34
CA ARG A 52 3.59 -9.80 9.80
C ARG A 52 2.10 -9.55 9.97
N GLU A 53 1.65 -9.20 11.17
CA GLU A 53 0.24 -8.92 11.46
C GLU A 53 -0.31 -7.81 10.55
N GLU A 54 0.44 -6.72 10.36
CA GLU A 54 0.07 -5.62 9.47
C GLU A 54 -0.17 -6.08 8.02
N TYR A 55 0.67 -6.94 7.49
CA TYR A 55 0.54 -7.42 6.11
C TYR A 55 -0.43 -8.59 5.96
N GLU A 56 -0.50 -9.52 6.91
CA GLU A 56 -1.45 -10.63 6.88
C GLU A 56 -2.88 -10.12 6.94
N ARG A 57 -3.21 -9.21 7.85
CA ARG A 57 -4.55 -8.63 7.95
C ARG A 57 -4.95 -7.88 6.68
N ASN A 58 -4.01 -7.16 6.07
CA ASN A 58 -4.27 -6.49 4.79
C ASN A 58 -4.48 -7.48 3.65
N LEU A 59 -3.70 -8.57 3.60
CA LEU A 59 -3.86 -9.64 2.62
C LEU A 59 -5.19 -10.36 2.77
N ASP A 60 -5.57 -10.71 4.01
CA ASP A 60 -6.83 -11.38 4.32
C ASP A 60 -8.03 -10.52 3.94
N TYR A 61 -7.96 -9.21 4.21
CA TYR A 61 -8.98 -8.26 3.80
C TYR A 61 -9.14 -8.22 2.27
N LEU A 62 -8.05 -8.08 1.52
CA LEU A 62 -8.12 -8.09 0.06
C LEU A 62 -8.66 -9.42 -0.49
N LYS A 63 -8.24 -10.56 0.07
CA LYS A 63 -8.75 -11.87 -0.33
C LYS A 63 -10.24 -12.05 0.01
N SER A 64 -10.71 -11.47 1.11
CA SER A 64 -12.13 -11.54 1.48
C SER A 64 -13.03 -10.79 0.49
N ILE A 65 -12.53 -9.70 -0.08
CA ILE A 65 -13.24 -8.92 -1.11
C ILE A 65 -13.13 -9.59 -2.48
N LEU A 66 -11.93 -9.98 -2.89
CA LEU A 66 -11.64 -10.46 -4.24
C LEU A 66 -11.99 -11.94 -4.46
N GLY A 67 -12.31 -12.65 -3.40
CA GLY A 67 -12.47 -14.10 -3.37
C GLY A 67 -11.24 -14.81 -2.85
N GLY A 68 -11.43 -15.86 -2.05
CA GLY A 68 -10.35 -16.53 -1.31
C GLY A 68 -9.20 -17.11 -2.15
N ASN A 69 -9.43 -17.33 -3.45
CA ASN A 69 -8.42 -17.78 -4.40
C ASN A 69 -7.71 -16.63 -5.14
N ALA A 70 -8.03 -15.37 -4.83
CA ALA A 70 -7.39 -14.23 -5.47
C ALA A 70 -5.88 -14.18 -5.14
N GLU A 71 -5.07 -13.99 -6.15
CA GLU A 71 -3.63 -13.83 -5.99
C GLU A 71 -3.30 -12.34 -5.80
N VAL A 72 -2.82 -11.98 -4.61
CA VAL A 72 -2.28 -10.65 -4.31
C VAL A 72 -0.76 -10.78 -4.26
N LYS A 73 -0.08 -10.30 -5.28
CA LYS A 73 1.37 -10.49 -5.48
C LYS A 73 2.17 -9.20 -5.43
N ALA A 74 1.50 -8.07 -5.40
CA ALA A 74 2.13 -6.76 -5.41
C ALA A 74 1.97 -6.03 -4.09
N MET A 75 2.89 -5.11 -3.79
CA MET A 75 2.79 -4.23 -2.65
C MET A 75 3.51 -2.90 -2.90
N SER A 76 3.21 -1.89 -2.08
CA SER A 76 3.98 -0.66 -1.97
C SER A 76 4.35 -0.43 -0.51
N HIS A 77 5.61 -0.11 -0.23
CA HIS A 77 6.06 0.10 1.15
C HIS A 77 5.46 1.38 1.74
N PRO A 78 4.77 1.30 2.90
CA PRO A 78 4.27 2.48 3.61
C PRO A 78 5.40 3.47 3.88
N CYS A 79 5.24 4.72 3.47
CA CYS A 79 6.27 5.76 3.54
C CYS A 79 7.63 5.38 2.92
N GLY A 80 7.68 4.33 2.10
CA GLY A 80 8.92 3.78 1.55
C GLY A 80 9.84 3.11 2.59
N ARG A 81 9.31 2.82 3.79
CA ARG A 81 10.07 2.25 4.92
C ARG A 81 9.95 0.73 4.91
N TYR A 82 11.08 0.07 5.11
CA TYR A 82 11.17 -1.40 5.22
C TYR A 82 12.56 -1.79 5.78
N ASN A 83 12.67 -3.01 6.25
CA ASN A 83 13.92 -3.64 6.67
C ASN A 83 13.98 -5.12 6.20
N ALA A 84 14.97 -5.87 6.62
CA ALA A 84 15.12 -7.28 6.23
C ALA A 84 13.96 -8.15 6.71
N ASP A 85 13.37 -7.86 7.87
CA ASP A 85 12.20 -8.56 8.39
C ASP A 85 10.97 -8.29 7.52
N THR A 86 10.77 -7.04 7.09
CA THR A 86 9.70 -6.67 6.15
C THR A 86 9.78 -7.52 4.88
N LEU A 87 10.96 -7.58 4.26
CA LEU A 87 11.17 -8.35 3.03
C LEU A 87 10.95 -9.85 3.23
N SER A 88 11.38 -10.37 4.39
CA SER A 88 11.18 -11.78 4.77
C SER A 88 9.70 -12.11 4.98
N VAL A 89 8.95 -11.25 5.66
CA VAL A 89 7.51 -11.38 5.88
C VAL A 89 6.76 -11.37 4.54
N LEU A 90 7.02 -10.40 3.69
CA LEU A 90 6.35 -10.26 2.39
C LEU A 90 6.59 -11.48 1.49
N ARG A 91 7.83 -12.00 1.43
CA ARG A 91 8.13 -13.26 0.72
C ARG A 91 7.35 -14.44 1.28
N GLY A 92 7.27 -14.55 2.61
CA GLY A 92 6.51 -15.60 3.29
C GLY A 92 5.00 -15.54 3.02
N LEU A 93 4.47 -14.35 2.68
CA LEU A 93 3.07 -14.12 2.29
C LEU A 93 2.82 -14.31 0.78
N GLY A 94 3.85 -14.64 -0.01
CA GLY A 94 3.74 -14.83 -1.45
C GLY A 94 3.75 -13.54 -2.27
N ILE A 95 4.20 -12.42 -1.69
CA ILE A 95 4.36 -11.16 -2.42
C ILE A 95 5.63 -11.23 -3.26
N GLU A 96 5.50 -10.94 -4.55
CA GLU A 96 6.56 -11.07 -5.54
C GLU A 96 7.17 -9.73 -5.95
N ILE A 97 6.35 -8.65 -5.95
CA ILE A 97 6.76 -7.33 -6.43
C ILE A 97 6.45 -6.27 -5.36
N GLY A 98 7.43 -5.43 -5.04
CA GLY A 98 7.29 -4.34 -4.08
C GLY A 98 7.89 -3.03 -4.59
N PHE A 99 7.22 -1.91 -4.30
CA PHE A 99 7.62 -0.59 -4.74
C PHE A 99 8.03 0.29 -3.57
N ARG A 100 9.17 0.94 -3.71
CA ARG A 100 9.65 1.99 -2.81
C ARG A 100 8.96 3.33 -3.11
N SER A 101 9.33 4.38 -2.41
CA SER A 101 8.80 5.74 -2.61
C SER A 101 9.81 6.69 -3.27
N ASN A 102 10.97 6.20 -3.71
CA ASN A 102 12.02 7.01 -4.32
C ASN A 102 12.85 6.21 -5.31
N MET A 103 13.63 6.91 -6.12
CA MET A 103 14.50 6.36 -7.17
C MET A 103 15.94 6.10 -6.70
N SER A 104 16.26 6.22 -5.40
CA SER A 104 17.62 6.00 -4.90
C SER A 104 18.13 4.60 -5.26
N HIS A 105 19.43 4.49 -5.51
CA HIS A 105 20.06 3.19 -5.77
C HIS A 105 20.09 2.34 -4.51
N VAL A 106 19.77 1.05 -4.65
CA VAL A 106 19.96 0.03 -3.62
C VAL A 106 20.72 -1.11 -4.27
N GLU A 107 21.91 -1.39 -3.75
CA GLU A 107 22.76 -2.48 -4.24
C GLU A 107 22.12 -3.83 -3.87
N GLY A 108 22.17 -4.79 -4.81
CA GLY A 108 21.62 -6.14 -4.58
C GLY A 108 20.13 -6.20 -4.33
N ARG A 109 19.37 -5.16 -4.75
CA ARG A 109 17.91 -5.10 -4.54
C ARG A 109 17.17 -6.31 -5.08
N SER A 110 16.15 -6.72 -4.37
CA SER A 110 15.18 -7.72 -4.81
C SER A 110 14.02 -7.10 -5.59
N LEU A 111 13.15 -7.93 -6.18
CA LEU A 111 11.91 -7.45 -6.80
C LEU A 111 10.95 -6.78 -5.81
N LEU A 112 11.12 -6.99 -4.51
CA LEU A 112 10.36 -6.28 -3.48
C LEU A 112 10.86 -4.85 -3.21
N GLU A 113 11.88 -4.38 -3.94
CA GLU A 113 12.54 -3.09 -3.70
C GLU A 113 12.63 -2.25 -4.97
N LEU A 114 11.68 -2.41 -5.88
CA LEU A 114 11.67 -1.68 -7.15
C LEU A 114 11.54 -0.17 -6.90
N PRO A 115 12.32 0.64 -7.62
CA PRO A 115 12.25 2.09 -7.47
C PRO A 115 10.92 2.62 -8.04
N ARG A 116 10.34 3.57 -7.35
CA ARG A 116 9.16 4.33 -7.78
C ARG A 116 9.33 5.76 -7.29
N GLU A 117 9.10 6.74 -8.16
CA GLU A 117 9.13 8.13 -7.70
C GLU A 117 7.76 8.53 -7.13
N ASP A 118 7.76 9.02 -5.91
CA ASP A 118 6.56 9.58 -5.29
C ASP A 118 6.26 10.97 -5.88
N HIS A 119 4.97 11.27 -6.09
CA HIS A 119 4.54 12.55 -6.67
C HIS A 119 5.04 13.76 -5.88
N ALA A 120 5.12 13.67 -4.55
CA ALA A 120 5.64 14.73 -3.69
C ALA A 120 7.12 15.04 -3.99
N ASN A 121 7.90 14.03 -4.36
CA ASN A 121 9.29 14.23 -4.79
C ASN A 121 9.35 14.90 -6.16
N ILE A 122 8.44 14.56 -7.08
CA ILE A 122 8.37 15.19 -8.41
C ILE A 122 8.03 16.67 -8.26
N VAL A 123 6.96 16.99 -7.52
CA VAL A 123 6.54 18.37 -7.24
C VAL A 123 7.69 19.20 -6.66
N ARG A 124 8.41 18.66 -5.67
CA ARG A 124 9.57 19.33 -5.08
C ARG A 124 10.70 19.57 -6.09
N LYS A 125 10.96 18.61 -7.00
CA LYS A 125 12.01 18.74 -8.02
C LYS A 125 11.70 19.77 -9.08
N ILE A 126 10.42 19.97 -9.43
CA ILE A 126 10.00 20.95 -10.43
C ILE A 126 9.68 22.34 -9.85
N GLY A 127 9.80 22.49 -8.52
CA GLY A 127 9.73 23.80 -7.85
C GLY A 127 8.32 24.41 -7.77
N ILE A 128 7.28 23.57 -7.72
CA ILE A 128 5.89 24.03 -7.53
C ILE A 128 5.50 23.89 -6.06
#